data_772923f0fa89e4d54c5cbcaf89e01851
#
_entry.id   772923f0fa89e4d54c5cbcaf89e01851
#
_cell.length_a   1.000
_cell.length_b   1.000
_cell.length_c   1.000
_cell.angle_alpha   90.00
_cell.angle_beta   90.00
_cell.angle_gamma   90.00
#
_symmetry.space_group_name_H-M   'P 1'
#
loop_
_entity.id
_entity.type
_entity.pdbx_description
1 polymer ?
#
loop_
_entity_poly.entity_id
_entity_poly.type
_entity_poly.pdbx_seq_one_letter_code
_entity_poly.pdbx_strand_id
1 'polypeptide(L)'
;MSNFINLLDIVYPVGSVYITFNETSPTDVVGGTWELLKNTFLYSSADATGITGGEATHTLNVNEMPTHHHYCDFASNGASGSIWVTTYQRYSPNGGWNTRDSGGGQAHNNMPPYITVHMYRRTA
;
A
#
# COMPACT_ATOMS: atom_id res chain seq x y z
N MET A 1 -43.04 -28.26 -17.01
CA MET A 1 -42.05 -27.96 -15.90
C MET A 1 -42.12 -26.46 -15.63
N SER A 2 -42.43 -26.09 -14.39
CA SER A 2 -42.39 -24.69 -13.98
C SER A 2 -40.91 -24.29 -13.81
N ASN A 3 -40.44 -23.35 -14.62
CA ASN A 3 -39.14 -22.73 -14.41
C ASN A 3 -39.27 -21.73 -13.28
N PHE A 4 -38.94 -22.15 -12.04
CA PHE A 4 -38.84 -21.20 -10.95
C PHE A 4 -37.54 -20.42 -11.15
N ILE A 5 -37.67 -19.13 -11.45
CA ILE A 5 -36.54 -18.23 -11.48
C ILE A 5 -36.22 -17.88 -10.03
N ASN A 6 -35.04 -18.24 -9.59
CA ASN A 6 -34.55 -17.82 -8.28
C ASN A 6 -34.16 -16.34 -8.34
N LEU A 7 -34.87 -15.50 -7.62
CA LEU A 7 -34.62 -14.05 -7.58
C LEU A 7 -33.18 -13.74 -7.12
N LEU A 8 -32.63 -14.54 -6.25
CA LEU A 8 -31.24 -14.41 -5.79
C LEU A 8 -30.25 -14.52 -6.97
N ASP A 9 -30.49 -15.46 -7.92
CA ASP A 9 -29.62 -15.66 -9.07
C ASP A 9 -29.71 -14.53 -10.09
N ILE A 10 -30.81 -13.76 -10.07
CA ILE A 10 -30.98 -12.56 -10.88
C ILE A 10 -30.27 -11.36 -10.26
N VAL A 11 -30.50 -11.13 -8.96
CA VAL A 11 -29.99 -9.95 -8.26
C VAL A 11 -28.51 -10.10 -7.91
N TYR A 12 -28.12 -11.30 -7.49
CA TYR A 12 -26.76 -11.63 -7.10
C TYR A 12 -26.30 -12.94 -7.75
N PRO A 13 -26.05 -12.99 -9.05
CA PRO A 13 -25.49 -14.18 -9.69
C PRO A 13 -24.17 -14.59 -9.02
N VAL A 14 -23.81 -15.88 -9.11
CA VAL A 14 -22.53 -16.38 -8.57
C VAL A 14 -21.36 -15.54 -9.06
N GLY A 15 -20.49 -15.09 -8.15
CA GLY A 15 -19.42 -14.13 -8.44
C GLY A 15 -19.75 -12.67 -8.05
N SER A 16 -21.02 -12.35 -7.77
CA SER A 16 -21.39 -11.00 -7.30
C SER A 16 -20.78 -10.67 -5.95
N VAL A 17 -20.55 -9.37 -5.72
CA VAL A 17 -20.10 -8.85 -4.44
C VAL A 17 -21.26 -8.14 -3.74
N TYR A 18 -21.48 -8.50 -2.48
CA TYR A 18 -22.41 -7.86 -1.55
C TYR A 18 -21.63 -7.03 -0.56
N ILE A 19 -21.96 -5.75 -0.42
CA ILE A 19 -21.29 -4.81 0.48
C ILE A 19 -22.31 -4.31 1.51
N THR A 20 -21.95 -4.35 2.79
CA THR A 20 -22.84 -3.96 3.88
C THR A 20 -22.09 -3.42 5.09
N PHE A 21 -22.74 -2.56 5.86
CA PHE A 21 -22.32 -2.18 7.20
C PHE A 21 -22.85 -3.15 8.29
N ASN A 22 -23.77 -4.02 7.93
CA ASN A 22 -24.34 -4.97 8.88
C ASN A 22 -23.37 -6.13 9.15
N GLU A 23 -23.39 -6.63 10.37
CA GLU A 23 -22.61 -7.80 10.78
C GLU A 23 -23.27 -9.13 10.33
N THR A 24 -24.55 -9.09 9.96
CA THR A 24 -25.28 -10.27 9.52
C THR A 24 -24.79 -10.75 8.16
N SER A 25 -24.53 -12.05 8.06
CA SER A 25 -24.13 -12.68 6.80
C SER A 25 -25.23 -12.54 5.74
N PRO A 26 -24.90 -12.29 4.46
CA PRO A 26 -25.88 -12.30 3.39
C PRO A 26 -26.56 -13.68 3.22
N THR A 27 -25.94 -14.77 3.65
CA THR A 27 -26.60 -16.10 3.74
C THR A 27 -27.90 -16.07 4.53
N ASP A 28 -27.93 -15.32 5.63
CA ASP A 28 -29.10 -15.23 6.51
C ASP A 28 -30.15 -14.22 6.02
N VAL A 29 -29.76 -13.30 5.12
CA VAL A 29 -30.63 -12.23 4.64
C VAL A 29 -31.24 -12.57 3.28
N VAL A 30 -30.43 -13.04 2.34
CA VAL A 30 -30.84 -13.27 0.95
C VAL A 30 -30.64 -14.73 0.51
N GLY A 31 -30.03 -15.58 1.34
CA GLY A 31 -29.69 -16.95 1.02
C GLY A 31 -28.40 -17.08 0.20
N GLY A 32 -28.11 -18.29 -0.29
CA GLY A 32 -26.91 -18.61 -1.04
C GLY A 32 -25.69 -18.86 -0.15
N THR A 33 -24.55 -19.08 -0.78
CA THR A 33 -23.27 -19.29 -0.11
C THR A 33 -22.31 -18.14 -0.44
N TRP A 34 -21.69 -17.58 0.58
CA TRP A 34 -20.88 -16.37 0.48
C TRP A 34 -19.55 -16.52 1.19
N GLU A 35 -18.52 -15.95 0.60
CA GLU A 35 -17.18 -15.85 1.14
C GLU A 35 -16.89 -14.41 1.55
N LEU A 36 -16.48 -14.20 2.80
CA LEU A 36 -16.08 -12.89 3.31
C LEU A 36 -14.72 -12.49 2.74
N LEU A 37 -14.67 -11.35 2.04
CA LEU A 37 -13.41 -10.74 1.58
C LEU A 37 -12.80 -9.93 2.72
N LYS A 38 -11.55 -10.27 3.11
CA LYS A 38 -10.92 -9.71 4.30
C LYS A 38 -9.73 -8.83 3.93
N ASN A 39 -9.68 -7.63 4.54
CA ASN A 39 -8.52 -6.74 4.51
C ASN A 39 -8.04 -6.39 3.09
N THR A 40 -8.97 -6.24 2.15
CA THR A 40 -8.69 -5.94 0.75
C THR A 40 -9.51 -4.76 0.24
N PHE A 41 -8.95 -3.99 -0.69
CA PHE A 41 -9.70 -3.07 -1.53
C PHE A 41 -10.09 -3.77 -2.84
N LEU A 42 -11.23 -3.40 -3.41
CA LEU A 42 -11.61 -3.90 -4.72
C LEU A 42 -10.87 -3.10 -5.79
N TYR A 43 -10.17 -3.82 -6.64
CA TYR A 43 -9.47 -3.27 -7.81
C TYR A 43 -10.10 -3.85 -9.09
N SER A 44 -10.50 -2.97 -10.02
CA SER A 44 -11.07 -3.38 -11.30
C SER A 44 -9.95 -3.83 -12.25
N SER A 45 -10.01 -5.08 -12.73
CA SER A 45 -9.07 -5.64 -13.70
C SER A 45 -9.81 -6.03 -14.99
N ALA A 46 -9.17 -5.80 -16.13
CA ALA A 46 -9.64 -6.27 -17.42
C ALA A 46 -9.18 -7.72 -17.74
N ASP A 47 -8.15 -8.20 -17.08
CA ASP A 47 -7.50 -9.47 -17.43
C ASP A 47 -7.99 -10.64 -16.58
N ALA A 48 -7.85 -10.56 -15.27
CA ALA A 48 -8.17 -11.66 -14.37
C ALA A 48 -8.83 -11.18 -13.09
N THR A 49 -9.69 -12.02 -12.50
CA THR A 49 -10.39 -11.76 -11.24
C THR A 49 -9.86 -12.64 -10.11
N GLY A 50 -10.02 -12.20 -8.86
CA GLY A 50 -9.64 -12.95 -7.68
C GLY A 50 -8.14 -12.93 -7.35
N ILE A 51 -7.35 -12.14 -8.07
CA ILE A 51 -5.93 -11.91 -7.75
C ILE A 51 -5.83 -10.89 -6.61
N THR A 52 -4.98 -11.19 -5.65
CA THR A 52 -4.67 -10.31 -4.52
C THR A 52 -3.30 -9.68 -4.68
N GLY A 53 -3.14 -8.45 -4.20
CA GLY A 53 -1.87 -7.73 -4.27
C GLY A 53 -1.90 -6.45 -3.45
N GLY A 54 -0.81 -5.70 -3.51
CA GLY A 54 -0.63 -4.48 -2.74
C GLY A 54 -0.21 -4.73 -1.30
N GLU A 55 0.12 -3.66 -0.60
CA GLU A 55 0.54 -3.66 0.80
C GLU A 55 -0.02 -2.45 1.55
N ALA A 56 -0.41 -2.67 2.80
CA ALA A 56 -0.97 -1.62 3.65
C ALA A 56 0.09 -0.68 4.23
N THR A 57 1.31 -1.16 4.39
CA THR A 57 2.47 -0.38 4.85
C THR A 57 3.65 -0.65 3.94
N HIS A 58 4.42 0.37 3.65
CA HIS A 58 5.58 0.27 2.76
C HIS A 58 6.82 0.91 3.38
N THR A 59 7.98 0.28 3.21
CA THR A 59 9.28 0.84 3.54
C THR A 59 10.01 1.18 2.26
N LEU A 60 10.26 2.47 2.05
CA LEU A 60 10.96 2.94 0.84
C LEU A 60 12.35 2.33 0.72
N ASN A 61 12.69 1.85 -0.45
CA ASN A 61 14.04 1.44 -0.82
C ASN A 61 14.74 2.53 -1.65
N VAL A 62 16.04 2.39 -1.86
CA VAL A 62 16.85 3.39 -2.57
C VAL A 62 16.35 3.65 -4.00
N ASN A 63 15.82 2.65 -4.68
CA ASN A 63 15.36 2.78 -6.07
C ASN A 63 14.02 3.52 -6.19
N GLU A 64 13.28 3.66 -5.09
CA GLU A 64 12.00 4.38 -5.04
C GLU A 64 12.15 5.86 -4.72
N MET A 65 13.36 6.27 -4.33
CA MET A 65 13.68 7.67 -4.10
C MET A 65 14.10 8.35 -5.41
N PRO A 66 13.63 9.58 -5.66
CA PRO A 66 14.16 10.37 -6.77
C PRO A 66 15.68 10.57 -6.65
N THR A 67 16.39 10.55 -7.76
CA THR A 67 17.81 10.89 -7.78
C THR A 67 18.00 12.32 -7.27
N HIS A 68 18.76 12.48 -6.20
CA HIS A 68 19.05 13.77 -5.59
C HIS A 68 20.47 13.83 -5.05
N HIS A 69 20.95 15.05 -4.83
CA HIS A 69 22.25 15.30 -4.21
C HIS A 69 22.16 16.52 -3.28
N HIS A 70 23.07 16.58 -2.34
CA HIS A 70 23.20 17.73 -1.44
C HIS A 70 24.49 18.47 -1.76
N TYR A 71 24.40 19.79 -1.91
CA TYR A 71 25.58 20.65 -1.98
C TYR A 71 26.07 20.92 -0.55
N CYS A 72 27.37 20.73 -0.36
CA CYS A 72 28.05 21.17 0.87
C CYS A 72 28.95 22.34 0.49
N ASP A 73 28.61 23.54 0.91
CA ASP A 73 29.47 24.71 0.75
C ASP A 73 30.63 24.64 1.76
N PHE A 74 31.83 24.60 1.23
CA PHE A 74 33.03 24.64 2.07
C PHE A 74 33.56 26.07 2.06
N ALA A 75 33.62 26.72 3.22
CA ALA A 75 34.33 27.98 3.37
C ALA A 75 35.84 27.70 3.39
N SER A 76 36.55 28.03 2.31
CA SER A 76 38.00 28.06 2.31
C SER A 76 38.46 29.38 2.89
N ASN A 77 39.06 29.39 4.09
CA ASN A 77 39.87 30.52 4.53
C ASN A 77 41.14 30.53 3.71
N GLY A 78 41.32 31.53 2.86
CA GLY A 78 42.37 31.68 1.87
C GLY A 78 43.83 31.62 2.31
N ALA A 79 44.17 30.81 3.27
CA ALA A 79 45.52 30.50 3.69
C ALA A 79 45.73 29.00 3.76
N SER A 80 46.40 28.47 2.74
CA SER A 80 47.06 27.15 2.80
C SER A 80 46.23 25.97 3.26
N GLY A 81 45.30 25.50 2.42
CA GLY A 81 44.97 24.08 2.30
C GLY A 81 44.21 23.40 3.48
N SER A 82 43.75 24.10 4.48
CA SER A 82 42.97 23.49 5.59
C SER A 82 41.50 23.78 5.42
N ILE A 83 40.75 22.78 5.03
CA ILE A 83 39.28 22.81 5.03
C ILE A 83 38.80 22.51 6.46
N TRP A 84 38.22 23.49 7.14
CA TRP A 84 37.56 23.27 8.41
C TRP A 84 36.18 22.70 8.13
N VAL A 85 36.04 21.41 8.41
CA VAL A 85 34.74 20.73 8.29
C VAL A 85 34.07 20.81 9.66
N THR A 86 32.95 21.53 9.71
CA THR A 86 32.13 21.54 10.92
C THR A 86 31.59 20.14 11.21
N THR A 87 31.31 19.83 12.47
CA THR A 87 31.03 18.55 13.13
C THR A 87 29.96 17.65 12.52
N TYR A 88 29.50 17.89 11.30
CA TYR A 88 28.38 17.16 10.70
C TYR A 88 28.77 16.17 9.59
N GLN A 89 30.06 15.95 9.37
CA GLN A 89 30.54 15.07 8.31
C GLN A 89 31.20 13.81 8.88
N ARG A 90 30.88 12.68 8.32
CA ARG A 90 31.50 11.40 8.66
C ARG A 90 32.58 11.09 7.62
N TYR A 91 33.79 10.87 8.08
CA TYR A 91 34.90 10.41 7.21
C TYR A 91 34.54 9.03 6.65
N SER A 92 34.53 8.89 5.32
CA SER A 92 34.44 7.60 4.65
C SER A 92 35.83 7.04 4.40
N PRO A 93 36.14 5.79 4.73
CA PRO A 93 37.43 5.16 4.48
C PRO A 93 37.79 5.10 2.98
N ASN A 94 36.84 5.38 2.09
CA ASN A 94 37.05 5.46 0.62
C ASN A 94 37.27 6.87 0.11
N GLY A 95 37.64 7.84 0.95
CA GLY A 95 38.04 9.19 0.58
C GLY A 95 36.92 10.18 0.25
N GLY A 96 35.65 9.84 0.56
CA GLY A 96 34.50 10.72 0.39
C GLY A 96 34.01 11.30 1.73
N TRP A 97 33.44 12.49 1.70
CA TRP A 97 32.77 13.11 2.84
C TRP A 97 31.28 12.89 2.70
N ASN A 98 30.68 12.25 3.69
CA ASN A 98 29.24 12.00 3.71
C ASN A 98 28.55 12.86 4.79
N THR A 99 27.37 13.37 4.47
CA THR A 99 26.48 13.93 5.50
C THR A 99 26.06 12.82 6.47
N ARG A 100 25.59 13.19 7.66
CA ARG A 100 24.99 12.23 8.58
C ARG A 100 23.73 11.65 7.95
N ASP A 101 23.45 10.38 8.28
CA ASP A 101 22.22 9.74 7.90
C ASP A 101 21.02 10.53 8.47
N SER A 102 20.00 10.72 7.66
CA SER A 102 18.74 11.35 8.06
C SER A 102 17.59 10.42 7.68
N GLY A 103 16.65 10.26 8.59
CA GLY A 103 15.52 9.36 8.43
C GLY A 103 15.67 8.06 9.21
N GLY A 104 14.54 7.42 9.52
CA GLY A 104 14.48 6.24 10.39
C GLY A 104 14.33 4.91 9.65
N GLY A 105 14.15 4.91 8.33
CA GLY A 105 13.91 3.70 7.53
C GLY A 105 12.67 2.91 7.94
N GLN A 106 11.71 3.57 8.61
CA GLN A 106 10.49 2.91 9.07
C GLN A 106 9.44 2.84 7.97
N ALA A 107 8.61 1.81 8.02
CA ALA A 107 7.47 1.70 7.13
C ALA A 107 6.48 2.85 7.37
N HIS A 108 5.93 3.38 6.29
CA HIS A 108 4.85 4.36 6.33
C HIS A 108 3.51 3.73 5.95
N ASN A 109 2.42 4.38 6.35
CA ASN A 109 1.08 4.01 5.92
C ASN A 109 0.92 4.26 4.42
N ASN A 110 0.54 3.21 3.69
CA ASN A 110 0.29 3.25 2.24
C ASN A 110 -1.21 3.20 1.89
N MET A 111 -2.08 3.28 2.91
CA MET A 111 -3.52 3.21 2.73
C MET A 111 -4.13 4.62 2.60
N PRO A 112 -5.00 4.87 1.61
CA PRO A 112 -5.77 6.10 1.55
C PRO A 112 -6.77 6.17 2.73
N PRO A 113 -7.38 7.34 3.00
CA PRO A 113 -8.51 7.42 3.93
C PRO A 113 -9.61 6.43 3.51
N TYR A 114 -10.11 5.64 4.46
CA TYR A 114 -11.10 4.58 4.19
C TYR A 114 -12.17 4.52 5.26
N ILE A 115 -13.27 3.87 4.92
CA ILE A 115 -14.29 3.40 5.86
C ILE A 115 -14.41 1.90 5.72
N THR A 116 -14.50 1.18 6.82
CA THR A 116 -14.63 -0.27 6.81
C THR A 116 -16.07 -0.72 6.56
N VAL A 117 -16.22 -1.75 5.73
CA VAL A 117 -17.47 -2.43 5.44
C VAL A 117 -17.21 -3.93 5.39
N HIS A 118 -18.26 -4.73 5.52
CA HIS A 118 -18.20 -6.15 5.16
C HIS A 118 -18.46 -6.31 3.66
N MET A 119 -17.59 -7.06 3.00
CA MET A 119 -17.75 -7.43 1.58
C MET A 119 -17.77 -8.94 1.46
N TYR A 120 -18.76 -9.46 0.76
CA TYR A 120 -18.92 -10.90 0.53
C TYR A 120 -19.01 -11.18 -0.95
N ARG A 121 -18.29 -12.21 -1.41
CA ARG A 121 -18.42 -12.73 -2.77
C ARG A 121 -19.34 -13.95 -2.76
N ARG A 122 -20.34 -13.98 -3.62
CA ARG A 122 -21.21 -15.15 -3.76
C ARG A 122 -20.45 -16.29 -4.44
N THR A 123 -20.49 -17.49 -3.84
CA THR A 123 -19.81 -18.71 -4.32
C THR A 123 -20.78 -19.78 -4.79
N ALA A 124 -22.02 -19.81 -4.28
CA ALA A 124 -23.08 -20.68 -4.72
C ALA A 124 -24.48 -20.10 -4.43
#